data_5241229099311be7eb76e2636d3eeb24
#
_entry.id   5241229099311be7eb76e2636d3eeb24
#
_cell.length_a   1.000
_cell.length_b   1.000
_cell.length_c   1.000
_cell.angle_alpha   90.00
_cell.angle_beta   90.00
_cell.angle_gamma   90.00
#
_symmetry.space_group_name_H-M   'P 1'
#
loop_
_entity.id
_entity.type
_entity.pdbx_description
1 polymer ?
#
loop_
_entity_poly.entity_id
_entity_poly.type
_entity_poly.pdbx_seq_one_letter_code
_entity_poly.pdbx_strand_id
1 'polypeptide(L)'
;MTVIATAGHVDHGKSTLVNFLTNQETDRLLEEKNRGLTINLGYTYFEYKKRTISIVDVPGHQDYFKNTIAGFSNVNGVLFCIDSMQGWSKQSEEHFKSLIGLGIKDILIMFTKTDLLETPLEKDSIIKKFSNVKNLNFQIMEFSSKTSIKEDLHKGINDFFKDTESHEEGAIWIDRTFSIDGIGTCLLYTSDAADD
;
A
#
# COMPACT_ATOMS: atom_id res chain seq x y z
N MET A 1 -13.31 9.71 -1.53
CA MET A 1 -12.68 8.50 -2.06
C MET A 1 -11.44 8.23 -1.23
N THR A 2 -11.17 7.01 -0.83
CA THR A 2 -9.96 6.69 -0.05
C THR A 2 -9.06 5.80 -0.89
N VAL A 3 -7.81 6.19 -1.01
CA VAL A 3 -6.78 5.43 -1.74
C VAL A 3 -5.77 4.90 -0.73
N ILE A 4 -5.53 3.60 -0.73
CA ILE A 4 -4.53 2.97 0.14
C ILE A 4 -3.55 2.17 -0.70
N ALA A 5 -2.29 2.05 -0.26
CA ALA A 5 -1.31 1.19 -0.91
C ALA A 5 -1.03 -0.06 -0.07
N THR A 6 -0.52 -1.11 -0.71
CA THR A 6 0.11 -2.21 0.03
C THR A 6 1.57 -1.88 0.31
N ALA A 7 2.17 -2.46 1.35
CA ALA A 7 3.60 -2.38 1.62
C ALA A 7 4.09 -3.68 2.28
N GLY A 8 5.39 -3.90 2.26
CA GLY A 8 6.01 -5.08 2.86
C GLY A 8 6.90 -5.83 1.88
N HIS A 9 7.61 -6.83 2.40
CA HIS A 9 8.55 -7.65 1.65
C HIS A 9 7.86 -8.46 0.53
N VAL A 10 8.65 -8.92 -0.46
CA VAL A 10 8.20 -9.93 -1.43
C VAL A 10 7.71 -11.17 -0.67
N ASP A 11 6.70 -11.86 -1.18
CA ASP A 11 6.07 -13.05 -0.57
C ASP A 11 5.40 -12.85 0.81
N HIS A 12 5.31 -11.63 1.31
CA HIS A 12 4.53 -11.31 2.50
C HIS A 12 3.02 -11.22 2.26
N GLY A 13 2.53 -11.71 1.13
CA GLY A 13 1.11 -11.89 0.85
C GLY A 13 0.35 -10.61 0.49
N LYS A 14 1.01 -9.56 -0.03
CA LYS A 14 0.36 -8.31 -0.48
C LYS A 14 -0.70 -8.56 -1.53
N SER A 15 -0.30 -9.08 -2.70
CA SER A 15 -1.23 -9.36 -3.81
C SER A 15 -2.26 -10.43 -3.45
N THR A 16 -1.91 -11.40 -2.58
CA THR A 16 -2.87 -12.37 -2.04
C THR A 16 -3.95 -11.70 -1.21
N LEU A 17 -3.58 -10.74 -0.35
CA LEU A 17 -4.53 -9.96 0.43
C LEU A 17 -5.43 -9.13 -0.49
N VAL A 18 -4.84 -8.44 -1.47
CA VAL A 18 -5.59 -7.61 -2.43
C VAL A 18 -6.58 -8.46 -3.23
N ASN A 19 -6.12 -9.59 -3.76
CA ASN A 19 -6.98 -10.53 -4.50
C ASN A 19 -8.12 -11.06 -3.62
N PHE A 20 -7.84 -11.36 -2.35
CA PHE A 20 -8.85 -11.78 -1.39
C PHE A 20 -9.90 -10.69 -1.13
N LEU A 21 -9.48 -9.45 -0.94
CA LEU A 21 -10.38 -8.32 -0.68
C LEU A 21 -11.25 -7.97 -1.89
N THR A 22 -10.70 -8.01 -3.10
CA THR A 22 -11.33 -7.46 -4.30
C THR A 22 -11.90 -8.50 -5.26
N ASN A 23 -11.54 -9.77 -5.12
CA ASN A 23 -11.76 -10.85 -6.10
C ASN A 23 -11.15 -10.56 -7.49
N GLN A 24 -10.13 -9.71 -7.57
CA GLN A 24 -9.47 -9.34 -8.81
C GLN A 24 -7.97 -9.61 -8.70
N GLU A 25 -7.40 -10.24 -9.71
CA GLU A 25 -5.95 -10.39 -9.83
C GLU A 25 -5.32 -9.06 -10.23
N THR A 26 -4.36 -8.59 -9.44
CA THR A 26 -3.57 -7.39 -9.72
C THR A 26 -2.38 -7.68 -10.64
N ASP A 27 -1.85 -8.89 -10.60
CA ASP A 27 -0.75 -9.34 -11.45
C ASP A 27 -1.25 -9.63 -12.87
N ARG A 28 -1.10 -8.66 -13.77
CA ARG A 28 -1.64 -8.73 -15.14
C ARG A 28 -0.63 -9.21 -16.16
N LEU A 29 0.67 -9.02 -15.91
CA LEU A 29 1.72 -9.41 -16.83
C LEU A 29 1.99 -10.92 -16.77
N LEU A 30 2.23 -11.54 -17.94
CA LEU A 30 2.69 -12.93 -18.00
C LEU A 30 4.01 -13.13 -17.23
N GLU A 31 4.86 -12.11 -17.19
CA GLU A 31 6.12 -12.12 -16.47
C GLU A 31 5.91 -12.14 -14.95
N GLU A 32 4.95 -11.37 -14.42
CA GLU A 32 4.55 -11.38 -13.01
C GLU A 32 4.03 -12.76 -12.60
N LYS A 33 3.15 -13.35 -13.42
CA LYS A 33 2.61 -14.69 -13.16
C LYS A 33 3.68 -15.78 -13.22
N ASN A 34 4.62 -15.69 -14.16
CA ASN A 34 5.70 -16.67 -14.31
C ASN A 34 6.74 -16.58 -13.19
N ARG A 35 7.00 -15.38 -12.68
CA ARG A 35 7.95 -15.13 -11.60
C ARG A 35 7.33 -15.19 -10.22
N GLY A 36 5.99 -15.15 -10.12
CA GLY A 36 5.27 -15.10 -8.85
C GLY A 36 5.50 -13.82 -8.05
N LEU A 37 5.83 -12.70 -8.73
CA LEU A 37 6.09 -11.43 -8.06
C LEU A 37 5.52 -10.26 -8.87
N THR A 38 5.02 -9.24 -8.17
CA THR A 38 4.50 -8.00 -8.76
C THR A 38 5.66 -7.14 -9.24
N ILE A 39 5.59 -6.66 -10.46
CA ILE A 39 6.59 -5.80 -11.13
C ILE A 39 6.06 -4.37 -11.25
N ASN A 40 4.83 -4.22 -11.74
CA ASN A 40 4.17 -2.94 -11.93
C ASN A 40 3.17 -2.65 -10.81
N LEU A 41 2.66 -1.42 -10.79
CA LEU A 41 1.57 -1.06 -9.89
C LEU A 41 0.27 -1.72 -10.34
N GLY A 42 -0.37 -2.45 -9.44
CA GLY A 42 -1.71 -2.98 -9.62
C GLY A 42 -2.75 -2.04 -9.03
N TYR A 43 -3.82 -1.76 -9.77
CA TYR A 43 -4.91 -0.89 -9.31
C TYR A 43 -6.20 -1.68 -9.26
N THR A 44 -6.86 -1.63 -8.10
CA THR A 44 -8.15 -2.28 -7.88
C THR A 44 -8.92 -1.55 -6.79
N TYR A 45 -10.15 -2.00 -6.49
CA TYR A 45 -10.96 -1.41 -5.44
C TYR A 45 -11.94 -2.42 -4.87
N PHE A 46 -12.46 -2.10 -3.70
CA PHE A 46 -13.66 -2.74 -3.17
C PHE A 46 -14.63 -1.70 -2.61
N GLU A 47 -15.89 -2.08 -2.51
CA GLU A 47 -16.93 -1.24 -1.93
C GLU A 47 -17.39 -1.79 -0.58
N TYR A 48 -17.50 -0.92 0.41
CA TYR A 48 -18.08 -1.25 1.69
C TYR A 48 -18.99 -0.12 2.18
N LYS A 49 -20.26 -0.42 2.45
CA LYS A 49 -21.28 0.54 2.93
C LYS A 49 -21.30 1.86 2.11
N LYS A 50 -21.37 1.76 0.78
CA LYS A 50 -21.39 2.89 -0.17
C LYS A 50 -20.10 3.73 -0.19
N ARG A 51 -19.02 3.24 0.37
CA ARG A 51 -17.70 3.87 0.29
C ARG A 51 -16.80 3.00 -0.58
N THR A 52 -16.16 3.62 -1.55
CA THR A 52 -15.16 2.98 -2.39
C THR A 52 -13.78 3.16 -1.77
N ILE A 53 -13.06 2.06 -1.59
CA ILE A 53 -11.67 2.03 -1.14
C ILE A 53 -10.84 1.48 -2.29
N SER A 54 -10.02 2.34 -2.87
CA SER A 54 -9.10 1.99 -3.94
C SER A 54 -7.79 1.49 -3.37
N ILE A 55 -7.23 0.45 -3.98
CA ILE A 55 -5.98 -0.19 -3.53
C ILE A 55 -4.95 -0.11 -4.64
N VAL A 56 -3.76 0.37 -4.30
CA VAL A 56 -2.57 0.31 -5.13
C VAL A 56 -1.69 -0.84 -4.62
N ASP A 57 -1.62 -1.93 -5.39
CA ASP A 57 -0.74 -3.04 -5.06
C ASP A 57 0.66 -2.75 -5.59
N VAL A 58 1.64 -2.70 -4.69
CA VAL A 58 3.00 -2.32 -5.05
C VAL A 58 3.96 -3.51 -5.04
N PRO A 59 5.00 -3.49 -5.89
CA PRO A 59 6.07 -4.47 -5.86
C PRO A 59 6.74 -4.55 -4.48
N GLY A 60 7.11 -5.77 -4.07
CA GLY A 60 7.88 -5.98 -2.84
C GLY A 60 9.38 -6.10 -3.06
N HIS A 61 9.82 -6.34 -4.32
CA HIS A 61 11.20 -6.61 -4.65
C HIS A 61 12.02 -5.33 -4.82
N GLN A 62 13.27 -5.37 -4.36
CA GLN A 62 14.19 -4.22 -4.38
C GLN A 62 14.42 -3.64 -5.79
N ASP A 63 14.44 -4.47 -6.83
CA ASP A 63 14.64 -4.03 -8.21
C ASP A 63 13.54 -3.09 -8.72
N TYR A 64 12.33 -3.21 -8.15
CA TYR A 64 11.16 -2.41 -8.51
C TYR A 64 10.84 -1.31 -7.51
N PHE A 65 11.77 -0.97 -6.65
CA PHE A 65 11.57 -0.01 -5.56
C PHE A 65 11.11 1.37 -6.03
N LYS A 66 11.51 1.79 -7.24
CA LYS A 66 11.03 3.04 -7.85
C LYS A 66 9.50 3.00 -8.07
N ASN A 67 8.98 1.87 -8.55
CA ASN A 67 7.55 1.68 -8.73
C ASN A 67 6.83 1.67 -7.38
N THR A 68 7.44 1.05 -6.37
CA THR A 68 6.92 1.06 -5.00
C THR A 68 6.79 2.48 -4.44
N ILE A 69 7.81 3.32 -4.60
CA ILE A 69 7.76 4.73 -4.17
C ILE A 69 6.68 5.50 -4.93
N ALA A 70 6.57 5.28 -6.25
CA ALA A 70 5.50 5.89 -7.03
C ALA A 70 4.10 5.47 -6.54
N GLY A 71 3.94 4.20 -6.14
CA GLY A 71 2.69 3.69 -5.57
C GLY A 71 2.35 4.25 -4.19
N PHE A 72 3.34 4.72 -3.44
CA PHE A 72 3.13 5.39 -2.14
C PHE A 72 2.79 6.87 -2.28
N SER A 73 3.01 7.43 -3.46
CA SER A 73 2.68 8.83 -3.71
C SER A 73 1.15 8.99 -3.77
N ASN A 74 0.64 9.97 -3.06
CA ASN A 74 -0.76 10.35 -3.12
C ASN A 74 -1.76 9.27 -2.58
N VAL A 75 -1.38 8.54 -1.52
CA VAL A 75 -2.28 7.62 -0.82
C VAL A 75 -2.65 8.15 0.56
N ASN A 76 -3.84 7.82 1.03
CA ASN A 76 -4.32 8.21 2.36
C ASN A 76 -3.72 7.36 3.48
N GLY A 77 -3.23 6.16 3.16
CA GLY A 77 -2.59 5.27 4.11
C GLY A 77 -2.17 3.94 3.49
N VAL A 78 -1.71 3.02 4.31
CA VAL A 78 -1.05 1.81 3.83
C VAL A 78 -1.50 0.56 4.59
N LEU A 79 -1.69 -0.54 3.86
CA LEU A 79 -1.76 -1.91 4.37
C LEU A 79 -0.35 -2.49 4.42
N PHE A 80 0.26 -2.53 5.59
CA PHE A 80 1.62 -3.03 5.76
C PHE A 80 1.63 -4.52 6.06
N CYS A 81 1.91 -5.35 5.05
CA CYS A 81 1.87 -6.80 5.14
C CYS A 81 3.16 -7.36 5.74
N ILE A 82 3.02 -8.20 6.76
CA ILE A 82 4.11 -8.89 7.43
C ILE A 82 3.74 -10.37 7.52
N ASP A 83 4.55 -11.21 6.90
CA ASP A 83 4.41 -12.66 7.01
C ASP A 83 4.65 -13.09 8.46
N SER A 84 3.69 -13.77 9.06
CA SER A 84 3.75 -14.21 10.44
C SER A 84 4.84 -15.26 10.70
N MET A 85 5.31 -15.97 9.67
CA MET A 85 6.39 -16.94 9.77
C MET A 85 7.77 -16.29 9.63
N GLN A 86 7.90 -15.32 8.72
CA GLN A 86 9.19 -14.68 8.42
C GLN A 86 9.47 -13.45 9.30
N GLY A 87 8.42 -12.76 9.73
CA GLY A 87 8.53 -11.55 10.53
C GLY A 87 9.08 -10.35 9.76
N TRP A 88 9.87 -9.54 10.44
CA TRP A 88 10.42 -8.30 9.89
C TRP A 88 11.66 -8.53 9.03
N SER A 89 11.63 -8.08 7.78
CA SER A 89 12.74 -8.23 6.82
C SER A 89 13.43 -6.89 6.53
N LYS A 90 14.57 -6.95 5.82
CA LYS A 90 15.28 -5.75 5.35
C LYS A 90 14.39 -4.90 4.42
N GLN A 91 13.64 -5.53 3.52
CA GLN A 91 12.73 -4.80 2.62
C GLN A 91 11.53 -4.22 3.37
N SER A 92 11.05 -4.88 4.44
CA SER A 92 10.05 -4.27 5.33
C SER A 92 10.58 -2.97 5.95
N GLU A 93 11.85 -2.95 6.37
CA GLU A 93 12.50 -1.76 6.91
C GLU A 93 12.63 -0.64 5.86
N GLU A 94 13.00 -0.99 4.62
CA GLU A 94 13.12 -0.05 3.50
C GLU A 94 11.76 0.58 3.16
N HIS A 95 10.71 -0.23 3.03
CA HIS A 95 9.35 0.25 2.80
C HIS A 95 8.88 1.15 3.94
N PHE A 96 9.08 0.73 5.19
CA PHE A 96 8.67 1.50 6.36
C PHE A 96 9.33 2.88 6.40
N LYS A 97 10.66 2.94 6.20
CA LYS A 97 11.40 4.22 6.14
C LYS A 97 10.90 5.13 5.03
N SER A 98 10.56 4.57 3.88
CA SER A 98 10.04 5.33 2.75
C SER A 98 8.67 5.92 3.05
N LEU A 99 7.78 5.14 3.68
CA LEU A 99 6.45 5.62 4.09
C LEU A 99 6.58 6.80 5.07
N ILE A 100 7.45 6.67 6.07
CA ILE A 100 7.69 7.76 7.03
C ILE A 100 8.31 8.98 6.33
N GLY A 101 9.28 8.77 5.41
CA GLY A 101 9.90 9.84 4.62
C GLY A 101 8.92 10.58 3.71
N LEU A 102 7.91 9.90 3.20
CA LEU A 102 6.81 10.48 2.41
C LEU A 102 5.70 11.10 3.27
N GLY A 103 5.79 11.03 4.59
CA GLY A 103 4.82 11.61 5.50
C GLY A 103 3.54 10.81 5.67
N ILE A 104 3.51 9.54 5.29
CA ILE A 104 2.36 8.65 5.51
C ILE A 104 2.18 8.41 7.01
N LYS A 105 0.99 8.72 7.51
CA LYS A 105 0.69 8.67 8.95
C LYS A 105 -0.21 7.50 9.35
N ASP A 106 -1.00 6.99 8.43
CA ASP A 106 -1.99 5.95 8.70
C ASP A 106 -1.53 4.60 8.14
N ILE A 107 -1.16 3.67 9.02
CA ILE A 107 -0.65 2.35 8.64
C ILE A 107 -1.45 1.26 9.35
N LEU A 108 -2.14 0.43 8.57
CA LEU A 108 -2.77 -0.79 9.08
C LEU A 108 -1.83 -1.97 8.88
N ILE A 109 -1.30 -2.50 9.98
CA ILE A 109 -0.39 -3.64 9.96
C ILE A 109 -1.21 -4.91 9.76
N MET A 110 -0.91 -5.65 8.70
CA MET A 110 -1.55 -6.90 8.35
C MET A 110 -0.58 -8.06 8.58
N PHE A 111 -0.75 -8.80 9.68
CA PHE A 111 -0.04 -10.06 9.85
C PHE A 111 -0.66 -11.12 8.96
N THR A 112 0.06 -11.56 7.96
CA THR A 112 -0.42 -12.52 6.95
C THR A 112 0.00 -13.95 7.28
N LYS A 113 -0.65 -14.93 6.62
CA LYS A 113 -0.36 -16.37 6.77
C LYS A 113 -0.48 -16.87 8.22
N THR A 114 -1.41 -16.32 8.97
CA THR A 114 -1.59 -16.65 10.39
C THR A 114 -2.05 -18.10 10.62
N ASP A 115 -2.59 -18.74 9.60
CA ASP A 115 -2.95 -20.17 9.60
C ASP A 115 -1.75 -21.12 9.62
N LEU A 116 -0.55 -20.63 9.32
CA LEU A 116 0.68 -21.43 9.28
C LEU A 116 1.50 -21.34 10.57
N LEU A 117 1.08 -20.49 11.52
CA LEU A 117 1.79 -20.30 12.77
C LEU A 117 1.67 -21.54 13.68
N GLU A 118 2.78 -22.20 13.95
CA GLU A 118 2.90 -23.23 14.98
C GLU A 118 3.24 -22.63 16.36
N THR A 119 3.94 -21.50 16.37
CA THR A 119 4.32 -20.74 17.57
C THR A 119 3.96 -19.28 17.42
N PRO A 120 3.57 -18.57 18.51
CA PRO A 120 3.26 -17.16 18.45
C PRO A 120 4.44 -16.35 17.90
N LEU A 121 4.21 -15.53 16.88
CA LEU A 121 5.20 -14.54 16.44
C LEU A 121 5.43 -13.53 17.56
N GLU A 122 6.68 -13.15 17.80
CA GLU A 122 7.03 -12.02 18.66
C GLU A 122 6.62 -10.69 18.01
N LYS A 123 5.32 -10.41 18.03
CA LYS A 123 4.75 -9.18 17.44
C LYS A 123 5.25 -7.92 18.12
N ASP A 124 5.61 -8.01 19.42
CA ASP A 124 5.99 -6.85 20.24
C ASP A 124 7.21 -6.10 19.69
N SER A 125 8.21 -6.81 19.19
CA SER A 125 9.40 -6.21 18.57
C SER A 125 9.06 -5.40 17.32
N ILE A 126 8.10 -5.87 16.54
CA ILE A 126 7.60 -5.22 15.32
C ILE A 126 6.74 -4.01 15.70
N ILE A 127 5.79 -4.19 16.60
CA ILE A 127 4.89 -3.12 17.10
C ILE A 127 5.71 -1.95 17.65
N LYS A 128 6.78 -2.24 18.37
CA LYS A 128 7.67 -1.22 18.94
C LYS A 128 8.31 -0.32 17.87
N LYS A 129 8.58 -0.84 16.66
CA LYS A 129 9.11 -0.03 15.56
C LYS A 129 8.12 1.06 15.13
N PHE A 130 6.85 0.72 15.03
CA PHE A 130 5.78 1.66 14.69
C PHE A 130 5.51 2.65 15.83
N SER A 131 5.47 2.17 17.06
CA SER A 131 5.23 3.00 18.26
C SER A 131 6.31 4.05 18.50
N ASN A 132 7.53 3.84 18.01
CA ASN A 132 8.64 4.78 18.16
C ASN A 132 8.56 5.98 17.20
N VAL A 133 7.65 5.97 16.23
CA VAL A 133 7.46 7.06 15.28
C VAL A 133 6.39 8.01 15.81
N LYS A 134 6.75 9.29 15.94
CA LYS A 134 5.80 10.32 16.42
C LYS A 134 4.68 10.54 15.40
N ASN A 135 3.46 10.70 15.89
CA ASN A 135 2.27 11.00 15.10
C ASN A 135 1.91 9.91 14.06
N LEU A 136 2.39 8.70 14.26
CA LEU A 136 1.99 7.56 13.45
C LEU A 136 0.73 6.93 14.06
N ASN A 137 -0.35 6.89 13.30
CA ASN A 137 -1.56 6.16 13.63
C ASN A 137 -1.46 4.75 13.04
N PHE A 138 -1.53 3.73 13.88
CA PHE A 138 -1.51 2.36 13.38
C PHE A 138 -2.41 1.44 14.19
N GLN A 139 -2.93 0.44 13.51
CA GLN A 139 -3.67 -0.68 14.10
C GLN A 139 -3.12 -1.99 13.53
N ILE A 140 -3.54 -3.10 14.12
CA ILE A 140 -3.10 -4.43 13.75
C ILE A 140 -4.32 -5.26 13.39
N MET A 141 -4.21 -5.97 12.26
CA MET A 141 -5.15 -6.99 11.86
C MET A 141 -4.39 -8.27 11.45
N GLU A 142 -5.10 -9.39 11.49
CA GLU A 142 -4.59 -10.68 11.05
C GLU A 142 -5.29 -11.12 9.78
N PHE A 143 -4.54 -11.76 8.90
CA PHE A 143 -5.04 -12.25 7.63
C PHE A 143 -4.55 -13.66 7.33
N SER A 144 -5.47 -14.50 6.95
CA SER A 144 -5.22 -15.78 6.30
C SER A 144 -6.19 -15.96 5.14
N SER A 145 -5.70 -16.34 3.98
CA SER A 145 -6.55 -16.64 2.82
C SER A 145 -7.49 -17.83 3.04
N LYS A 146 -7.23 -18.65 4.07
CA LYS A 146 -8.03 -19.85 4.39
C LYS A 146 -9.07 -19.62 5.46
N THR A 147 -8.78 -18.78 6.46
CA THR A 147 -9.61 -18.66 7.68
C THR A 147 -10.24 -17.29 7.86
N SER A 148 -9.73 -16.25 7.21
CA SER A 148 -10.28 -14.90 7.36
C SER A 148 -11.64 -14.75 6.68
N ILE A 149 -12.49 -13.95 7.31
CA ILE A 149 -13.79 -13.56 6.77
C ILE A 149 -13.62 -12.21 6.07
N LYS A 150 -13.99 -12.15 4.78
CA LYS A 150 -13.82 -10.95 3.95
C LYS A 150 -14.56 -9.74 4.51
N GLU A 151 -15.78 -9.93 5.00
CA GLU A 151 -16.61 -8.88 5.58
C GLU A 151 -15.94 -8.21 6.79
N ASP A 152 -15.29 -8.99 7.65
CA ASP A 152 -14.58 -8.48 8.83
C ASP A 152 -13.36 -7.67 8.43
N LEU A 153 -12.63 -8.11 7.39
CA LEU A 153 -11.51 -7.35 6.84
C LEU A 153 -11.97 -6.05 6.19
N HIS A 154 -13.02 -6.08 5.36
CA HIS A 154 -13.59 -4.88 4.77
C HIS A 154 -14.03 -3.88 5.83
N LYS A 155 -14.69 -4.37 6.89
CA LYS A 155 -15.11 -3.53 8.02
C LYS A 155 -13.91 -2.92 8.72
N GLY A 156 -12.92 -3.72 9.11
CA GLY A 156 -11.74 -3.24 9.84
C GLY A 156 -10.94 -2.21 9.04
N ILE A 157 -10.72 -2.47 7.74
CA ILE A 157 -10.04 -1.54 6.84
C ILE A 157 -10.85 -0.24 6.70
N ASN A 158 -12.17 -0.35 6.45
CA ASN A 158 -13.02 0.84 6.35
C ASN A 158 -13.03 1.67 7.63
N ASP A 159 -13.13 1.02 8.79
CA ASP A 159 -13.24 1.72 10.08
C ASP A 159 -11.90 2.41 10.43
N PHE A 160 -10.77 1.79 10.10
CA PHE A 160 -9.44 2.39 10.30
C PHE A 160 -9.21 3.61 9.41
N PHE A 161 -9.53 3.53 8.12
CA PHE A 161 -9.31 4.63 7.17
C PHE A 161 -10.50 5.58 7.04
N LYS A 162 -11.48 5.52 7.94
CA LYS A 162 -12.69 6.34 7.85
C LYS A 162 -12.41 7.83 7.98
N ASP A 163 -11.54 8.19 8.90
CA ASP A 163 -11.24 9.57 9.28
C ASP A 163 -9.87 10.03 8.73
N THR A 164 -9.27 9.26 7.82
CA THR A 164 -8.07 9.73 7.12
C THR A 164 -8.43 10.96 6.30
N GLU A 165 -7.78 12.06 6.61
CA GLU A 165 -7.95 13.32 5.89
C GLU A 165 -7.69 13.06 4.40
N SER A 166 -8.68 13.35 3.56
CA SER A 166 -8.42 13.53 2.14
C SER A 166 -7.48 14.73 2.05
N HIS A 167 -6.28 14.56 1.55
CA HIS A 167 -5.43 15.68 1.19
C HIS A 167 -6.15 16.44 0.06
N GLU A 168 -6.98 17.41 0.44
CA GLU A 168 -7.64 18.33 -0.51
C GLU A 168 -6.68 19.39 -1.06
N GLU A 169 -5.43 19.38 -0.60
CA GLU A 169 -4.40 20.22 -1.24
C GLU A 169 -4.07 19.61 -2.59
N GLY A 170 -4.53 20.28 -3.65
CA GLY A 170 -4.27 19.89 -5.01
C GLY A 170 -2.77 19.81 -5.28
N ALA A 171 -2.23 18.62 -5.35
CA ALA A 171 -0.86 18.38 -5.75
C ALA A 171 -0.80 18.19 -7.27
N ILE A 172 0.03 18.96 -7.93
CA ILE A 172 0.33 18.80 -9.35
C ILE A 172 1.71 18.18 -9.48
N TRP A 173 1.78 16.99 -10.08
CA TRP A 173 3.04 16.35 -10.38
C TRP A 173 3.63 16.93 -11.67
N ILE A 174 4.79 17.57 -11.55
CA ILE A 174 5.50 18.17 -12.67
C ILE A 174 6.43 17.11 -13.26
N ASP A 175 6.17 16.70 -14.50
CA ASP A 175 7.03 15.78 -15.24
C ASP A 175 8.35 16.48 -15.63
N ARG A 176 8.27 17.69 -16.17
CA ARG A 176 9.45 18.50 -16.51
C ARG A 176 9.14 19.98 -16.56
N THR A 177 10.19 20.76 -16.42
CA THR A 177 10.16 22.21 -16.60
C THR A 177 11.10 22.62 -17.74
N PHE A 178 10.71 23.60 -18.53
CA PHE A 178 11.55 24.19 -19.56
C PHE A 178 11.22 25.67 -19.71
N SER A 179 12.17 26.45 -20.18
CA SER A 179 11.99 27.88 -20.43
C SER A 179 11.86 28.15 -21.93
N ILE A 180 10.90 28.96 -22.27
CA ILE A 180 10.72 29.49 -23.65
C ILE A 180 10.97 30.98 -23.62
N ASP A 181 11.87 31.45 -24.50
CA ASP A 181 12.17 32.88 -24.62
C ASP A 181 10.94 33.68 -24.91
N GLY A 182 10.69 34.71 -24.11
CA GLY A 182 9.52 35.59 -24.23
C GLY A 182 8.23 35.11 -23.60
N ILE A 183 8.15 33.84 -23.16
CA ILE A 183 6.99 33.24 -22.47
C ILE A 183 7.29 32.99 -21.00
N GLY A 184 8.53 32.58 -20.67
CA GLY A 184 8.95 32.25 -19.32
C GLY A 184 9.04 30.75 -19.06
N THR A 185 8.90 30.37 -17.80
CA THR A 185 8.98 28.97 -17.39
C THR A 185 7.67 28.23 -17.65
N CYS A 186 7.74 27.19 -18.45
CA CYS A 186 6.62 26.29 -18.73
C CYS A 186 6.76 25.02 -17.88
N LEU A 187 5.62 24.52 -17.39
CA LEU A 187 5.54 23.27 -16.64
C LEU A 187 4.78 22.26 -17.50
N LEU A 188 5.39 21.10 -17.69
CA LEU A 188 4.68 19.93 -18.22
C LEU A 188 4.23 19.09 -17.03
N TYR A 189 2.94 18.88 -16.92
CA TYR A 189 2.34 18.09 -15.85
C TYR A 189 1.28 17.14 -16.43
N THR A 190 1.06 16.03 -15.75
CA THR A 190 -0.04 15.13 -16.05
C THR A 190 -1.24 15.54 -15.22
N SER A 191 -2.36 15.85 -15.87
CA SER A 191 -3.66 16.00 -15.22
C SER A 191 -4.61 14.95 -15.77
N ASP A 192 -5.45 14.37 -14.93
CA ASP A 192 -6.53 13.47 -15.35
C ASP A 192 -7.64 14.20 -16.15
N ALA A 193 -7.43 15.46 -16.49
CA ALA A 193 -8.39 16.31 -17.18
C ALA A 193 -8.29 16.27 -18.72
N ALA A 194 -7.80 15.18 -19.29
CA ALA A 194 -7.67 15.02 -20.75
C ALA A 194 -8.61 13.96 -21.32
N ASP A 195 -9.75 13.72 -20.69
CA ASP A 195 -10.83 12.89 -21.25
C ASP A 195 -12.12 13.74 -21.31
N ASP A 196 -12.19 14.61 -22.34
CA ASP A 196 -13.41 15.13 -22.94
C ASP A 196 -13.36 14.88 -24.45
#